data_7ff5cfa6d8872a7a9e2962e35699466c
#
_entry.id   7ff5cfa6d8872a7a9e2962e35699466c
#
_cell.length_a   1.000
_cell.length_b   1.000
_cell.length_c   1.000
_cell.angle_alpha   90.00
_cell.angle_beta   90.00
_cell.angle_gamma   90.00
#
_symmetry.space_group_name_H-M   'P 1'
#
loop_
_entity.id
_entity.type
_entity.pdbx_description
1 polymer ?
#
loop_
_entity_poly.entity_id
_entity_poly.type
_entity_poly.pdbx_seq_one_letter_code
_entity_poly.pdbx_strand_id
1 'polypeptide(L)'
;PTLKEINLDIYPGERVLIAGPSGCGKSTLAGCINGLNPFSNPGECTGELTVDGVNAPKSSIFELSAHVGTVLQDPDGQFIGLTVGEDIAFALENSCMPQEEMHEITRHAAELVGIQDHLDYAPHELSGGQKQRVSLAGVMVDQVKILLFDEPLANLDPATGKQTIELIDEIQEKTDTTVVIIEHRLEDVLWRDVDRIILMGEGQILADLHPDKLLATSLLEKNGIREPLYLTAMRYAGVEILPEKKPAHVDSVVWDEADRAKVVNWFRHRPAAQAFSQNEPLLEVKNLTFGYEKKQKTLQDVTLTIGKGEMVSIVGKNGAGKSTFSKLVCGFETPDSGEILFQGKD
;
A
#
# COMPACT_ATOMS: atom_id res chain seq x y z
N PRO A 1 22.42 -16.02 -3.09
CA PRO A 1 21.66 -15.17 -4.00
C PRO A 1 20.33 -14.78 -3.37
N THR A 2 19.92 -13.53 -3.61
CA THR A 2 18.64 -12.99 -3.10
C THR A 2 17.47 -13.57 -3.89
N LEU A 3 17.65 -13.73 -5.20
CA LEU A 3 16.70 -14.41 -6.09
C LEU A 3 17.33 -15.69 -6.62
N LYS A 4 16.51 -16.73 -6.74
CA LYS A 4 16.97 -18.09 -7.09
C LYS A 4 16.00 -18.70 -8.10
N GLU A 5 16.47 -18.99 -9.30
CA GLU A 5 15.70 -19.73 -10.31
C GLU A 5 14.29 -19.15 -10.54
N ILE A 6 14.21 -17.81 -10.66
CA ILE A 6 12.95 -17.13 -10.99
C ILE A 6 12.62 -17.42 -12.47
N ASN A 7 11.48 -18.03 -12.70
CA ASN A 7 10.88 -18.18 -14.02
C ASN A 7 9.49 -17.56 -14.00
N LEU A 8 9.33 -16.47 -14.74
CA LEU A 8 8.13 -15.66 -14.70
C LEU A 8 7.90 -14.98 -16.04
N ASP A 9 6.70 -15.10 -16.57
CA ASP A 9 6.22 -14.33 -17.72
C ASP A 9 5.05 -13.44 -17.27
N ILE A 10 5.10 -12.15 -17.57
CA ILE A 10 4.00 -11.21 -17.39
C ILE A 10 3.61 -10.68 -18.76
N TYR A 11 2.32 -10.75 -19.08
CA TYR A 11 1.82 -10.42 -20.42
C TYR A 11 1.27 -8.98 -20.46
N PRO A 12 1.29 -8.34 -21.67
CA PRO A 12 0.73 -7.00 -21.82
C PRO A 12 -0.72 -6.91 -21.32
N GLY A 13 -1.02 -5.82 -20.58
CA GLY A 13 -2.33 -5.56 -20.02
C GLY A 13 -2.67 -6.36 -18.76
N GLU A 14 -1.82 -7.30 -18.31
CA GLU A 14 -2.05 -8.01 -17.05
C GLU A 14 -1.92 -7.10 -15.82
N ARG A 15 -2.73 -7.40 -14.81
CA ARG A 15 -2.58 -6.89 -13.44
C ARG A 15 -2.09 -8.02 -12.54
N VAL A 16 -0.84 -7.90 -12.09
CA VAL A 16 -0.17 -8.94 -11.31
C VAL A 16 0.14 -8.43 -9.90
N LEU A 17 -0.24 -9.21 -8.90
CA LEU A 17 0.15 -8.97 -7.51
C LEU A 17 1.31 -9.87 -7.12
N ILE A 18 2.43 -9.30 -6.72
CA ILE A 18 3.57 -10.03 -6.13
C ILE A 18 3.47 -9.95 -4.62
N ALA A 19 3.19 -11.07 -3.97
CA ALA A 19 3.05 -11.18 -2.53
C ALA A 19 4.14 -12.05 -1.92
N GLY A 20 4.42 -11.85 -0.65
CA GLY A 20 5.43 -12.65 0.07
C GLY A 20 5.87 -11.97 1.38
N PRO A 21 6.48 -12.70 2.30
CA PRO A 21 6.99 -12.14 3.55
C PRO A 21 8.06 -11.07 3.31
N SER A 22 8.27 -10.20 4.28
CA SER A 22 9.34 -9.20 4.21
C SER A 22 10.70 -9.88 4.02
N GLY A 23 11.54 -9.31 3.15
CA GLY A 23 12.88 -9.84 2.85
C GLY A 23 12.91 -11.06 1.92
N CYS A 24 11.78 -11.54 1.38
CA CYS A 24 11.78 -12.67 0.44
C CYS A 24 12.27 -12.36 -0.97
N GLY A 25 12.59 -11.09 -1.30
CA GLY A 25 13.16 -10.71 -2.59
C GLY A 25 12.23 -9.93 -3.53
N LYS A 26 11.02 -9.53 -3.13
CA LYS A 26 10.06 -8.80 -3.98
C LYS A 26 10.62 -7.50 -4.56
N SER A 27 11.12 -6.59 -3.70
CA SER A 27 11.74 -5.33 -4.13
C SER A 27 13.04 -5.56 -4.91
N THR A 28 13.74 -6.69 -4.68
CA THR A 28 14.88 -7.07 -5.51
C THR A 28 14.42 -7.44 -6.92
N LEU A 29 13.33 -8.19 -7.04
CA LEU A 29 12.73 -8.52 -8.35
C LEU A 29 12.26 -7.26 -9.07
N ALA A 30 11.56 -6.35 -8.35
CA ALA A 30 11.19 -5.03 -8.87
C ALA A 30 12.41 -4.26 -9.39
N GLY A 31 13.48 -4.21 -8.59
CA GLY A 31 14.73 -3.54 -8.97
C GLY A 31 15.40 -4.16 -10.22
N CYS A 32 15.22 -5.45 -10.45
CA CYS A 32 15.67 -6.09 -11.69
C CYS A 32 14.80 -5.70 -12.88
N ILE A 33 13.48 -5.58 -12.71
CA ILE A 33 12.54 -5.19 -13.77
C ILE A 33 12.77 -3.74 -14.21
N ASN A 34 12.95 -2.81 -13.27
CA ASN A 34 13.13 -1.39 -13.57
C ASN A 34 14.61 -0.96 -13.77
N GLY A 35 15.55 -1.90 -13.71
CA GLY A 35 16.97 -1.65 -13.95
C GLY A 35 17.74 -1.04 -12.78
N LEU A 36 17.12 -0.81 -11.61
CA LEU A 36 17.84 -0.36 -10.42
C LEU A 36 18.86 -1.40 -9.93
N ASN A 37 18.62 -2.65 -10.21
CA ASN A 37 19.58 -3.73 -10.02
C ASN A 37 20.12 -4.20 -11.40
N PRO A 38 21.43 -4.19 -11.65
CA PRO A 38 22.55 -3.92 -10.74
C PRO A 38 23.01 -2.45 -10.71
N PHE A 39 22.31 -1.52 -11.37
CA PHE A 39 22.80 -0.14 -11.57
C PHE A 39 23.01 0.61 -10.24
N SER A 40 21.97 0.73 -9.40
CA SER A 40 22.05 1.43 -8.11
C SER A 40 22.44 0.50 -6.97
N ASN A 41 22.05 -0.77 -7.06
CA ASN A 41 22.34 -1.80 -6.07
C ASN A 41 23.26 -2.84 -6.70
N PRO A 42 24.58 -2.77 -6.45
CA PRO A 42 25.53 -3.68 -7.07
C PRO A 42 25.22 -5.15 -6.76
N GLY A 43 25.22 -5.97 -7.81
CA GLY A 43 24.94 -7.39 -7.71
C GLY A 43 25.28 -8.12 -8.99
N GLU A 44 25.34 -9.43 -8.92
CA GLU A 44 25.53 -10.29 -10.08
C GLU A 44 24.17 -10.86 -10.49
N CYS A 45 23.78 -10.59 -11.73
CA CYS A 45 22.57 -11.12 -12.33
C CYS A 45 22.93 -12.22 -13.32
N THR A 46 22.38 -13.42 -13.11
CA THR A 46 22.56 -14.57 -14.01
C THR A 46 21.21 -14.98 -14.58
N GLY A 47 21.21 -15.51 -15.79
CA GLY A 47 19.99 -15.86 -16.51
C GLY A 47 19.58 -14.79 -17.53
N GLU A 48 18.34 -14.83 -17.96
CA GLU A 48 17.77 -13.92 -18.94
C GLU A 48 16.62 -13.13 -18.31
N LEU A 49 16.62 -11.82 -18.52
CA LEU A 49 15.53 -10.94 -18.14
C LEU A 49 15.25 -9.98 -19.30
N THR A 50 14.04 -10.08 -19.82
CA THR A 50 13.56 -9.21 -20.90
C THR A 50 12.36 -8.43 -20.41
N VAL A 51 12.37 -7.11 -20.60
CA VAL A 51 11.30 -6.19 -20.22
C VAL A 51 10.87 -5.43 -21.46
N ASP A 52 9.65 -5.62 -21.93
CA ASP A 52 9.12 -5.06 -23.18
C ASP A 52 10.09 -5.22 -24.39
N GLY A 53 10.69 -6.40 -24.52
CA GLY A 53 11.66 -6.71 -25.58
C GLY A 53 13.11 -6.24 -25.31
N VAL A 54 13.35 -5.50 -24.24
CA VAL A 54 14.65 -4.97 -23.86
C VAL A 54 15.35 -5.93 -22.90
N ASN A 55 16.64 -6.25 -23.14
CA ASN A 55 17.43 -7.08 -22.23
C ASN A 55 17.87 -6.25 -21.01
N ALA A 56 17.12 -6.33 -19.94
CA ALA A 56 17.28 -5.45 -18.78
C ALA A 56 18.70 -5.47 -18.16
N PRO A 57 19.37 -6.62 -17.94
CA PRO A 57 20.73 -6.64 -17.39
C PRO A 57 21.81 -5.97 -18.26
N LYS A 58 21.52 -5.75 -19.56
CA LYS A 58 22.48 -5.15 -20.52
C LYS A 58 22.10 -3.73 -20.92
N SER A 59 20.95 -3.26 -20.49
CA SER A 59 20.42 -1.95 -20.86
C SER A 59 20.69 -0.92 -19.78
N SER A 60 20.66 0.35 -20.15
CA SER A 60 20.76 1.44 -19.19
C SER A 60 19.45 1.65 -18.44
N ILE A 61 19.53 2.28 -17.28
CA ILE A 61 18.32 2.68 -16.52
C ILE A 61 17.47 3.67 -17.35
N PHE A 62 18.09 4.52 -18.17
CA PHE A 62 17.38 5.45 -19.06
C PHE A 62 16.58 4.72 -20.15
N GLU A 63 17.11 3.64 -20.69
CA GLU A 63 16.39 2.83 -21.67
C GLU A 63 15.19 2.12 -21.02
N LEU A 64 15.39 1.55 -19.85
CA LEU A 64 14.32 0.87 -19.12
C LEU A 64 13.25 1.82 -18.57
N SER A 65 13.61 3.06 -18.18
CA SER A 65 12.63 4.04 -17.70
C SER A 65 11.61 4.47 -18.76
N ALA A 66 11.94 4.33 -20.04
CA ALA A 66 10.98 4.54 -21.13
C ALA A 66 9.92 3.43 -21.23
N HIS A 67 10.14 2.29 -20.60
CA HIS A 67 9.23 1.14 -20.63
C HIS A 67 8.53 0.89 -19.29
N VAL A 68 9.23 1.18 -18.17
CA VAL A 68 8.78 0.88 -16.82
C VAL A 68 8.75 2.13 -15.97
N GLY A 69 7.57 2.53 -15.59
CA GLY A 69 7.36 3.57 -14.59
C GLY A 69 7.24 2.96 -13.19
N THR A 70 7.99 3.48 -12.22
CA THR A 70 8.01 2.95 -10.87
C THR A 70 7.50 3.96 -9.85
N VAL A 71 6.50 3.57 -9.07
CA VAL A 71 6.05 4.29 -7.88
C VAL A 71 6.62 3.58 -6.65
N LEU A 72 7.49 4.28 -5.92
CA LEU A 72 8.20 3.73 -4.76
C LEU A 72 7.36 3.78 -3.48
N GLN A 73 7.76 2.98 -2.49
CA GLN A 73 7.14 2.89 -1.17
C GLN A 73 7.05 4.24 -0.42
N ASP A 74 8.09 5.08 -0.55
CA ASP A 74 8.16 6.40 0.06
C ASP A 74 8.06 7.49 -1.01
N PRO A 75 6.87 8.09 -1.22
CA PRO A 75 6.71 9.18 -2.15
C PRO A 75 7.54 10.42 -1.80
N ASP A 76 7.79 10.69 -0.51
CA ASP A 76 8.56 11.87 -0.09
C ASP A 76 10.01 11.84 -0.61
N GLY A 77 10.58 10.65 -0.76
CA GLY A 77 11.91 10.45 -1.35
C GLY A 77 11.96 10.60 -2.87
N GLN A 78 10.82 10.69 -3.54
CA GLN A 78 10.73 10.83 -5.00
C GLN A 78 10.63 12.29 -5.46
N PHE A 79 10.15 13.22 -4.60
CA PHE A 79 9.94 14.60 -4.99
C PHE A 79 11.25 15.37 -5.20
N ILE A 80 11.35 16.00 -6.37
CA ILE A 80 12.49 16.82 -6.81
C ILE A 80 12.02 18.26 -7.07
N GLY A 81 10.81 18.44 -7.60
CA GLY A 81 10.21 19.73 -7.90
C GLY A 81 9.90 20.55 -6.65
N LEU A 82 9.96 21.88 -6.76
CA LEU A 82 9.51 22.81 -5.72
C LEU A 82 7.99 22.87 -5.65
N THR A 83 7.33 22.64 -6.78
CA THR A 83 5.88 22.53 -6.90
C THR A 83 5.47 21.16 -7.46
N VAL A 84 4.22 20.81 -7.28
CA VAL A 84 3.61 19.59 -7.85
C VAL A 84 3.75 19.58 -9.38
N GLY A 85 3.50 20.73 -10.03
CA GLY A 85 3.60 20.84 -11.48
C GLY A 85 5.03 20.61 -11.98
N GLU A 86 6.04 21.17 -11.30
CA GLU A 86 7.46 20.94 -11.62
C GLU A 86 7.87 19.48 -11.41
N ASP A 87 7.35 18.85 -10.36
CA ASP A 87 7.65 17.45 -10.08
C ASP A 87 7.10 16.50 -11.15
N ILE A 88 5.84 16.71 -11.57
CA ILE A 88 5.21 15.94 -12.65
C ILE A 88 5.94 16.19 -13.98
N ALA A 89 6.37 17.43 -14.26
CA ALA A 89 7.06 17.80 -15.50
C ALA A 89 8.52 17.32 -15.58
N PHE A 90 9.11 16.87 -14.47
CA PHE A 90 10.54 16.61 -14.36
C PHE A 90 11.09 15.65 -15.44
N ALA A 91 10.35 14.57 -15.74
CA ALA A 91 10.77 13.62 -16.79
C ALA A 91 10.75 14.25 -18.19
N LEU A 92 9.77 15.12 -18.45
CA LEU A 92 9.62 15.83 -19.73
C LEU A 92 10.71 16.88 -19.91
N GLU A 93 11.13 17.57 -18.82
CA GLU A 93 12.29 18.48 -18.83
C GLU A 93 13.58 17.73 -19.20
N ASN A 94 13.80 16.55 -18.61
CA ASN A 94 14.96 15.72 -18.93
C ASN A 94 15.01 15.29 -20.41
N SER A 95 13.84 15.19 -21.03
CA SER A 95 13.69 14.89 -22.47
C SER A 95 13.81 16.12 -23.37
N CYS A 96 14.10 17.30 -22.81
CA CYS A 96 14.18 18.60 -23.50
C CYS A 96 12.89 18.93 -24.31
N MET A 97 11.72 18.57 -23.79
CA MET A 97 10.43 18.83 -24.42
C MET A 97 10.12 20.34 -24.47
N PRO A 98 9.48 20.86 -25.55
CA PRO A 98 9.03 22.23 -25.62
C PRO A 98 8.07 22.58 -24.46
N GLN A 99 8.20 23.80 -23.90
CA GLN A 99 7.47 24.21 -22.71
C GLN A 99 5.93 24.14 -22.86
N GLU A 100 5.39 24.52 -24.01
CA GLU A 100 3.93 24.47 -24.26
C GLU A 100 3.40 23.04 -24.21
N GLU A 101 4.09 22.12 -24.86
CA GLU A 101 3.76 20.70 -24.89
C GLU A 101 3.90 20.07 -23.51
N MET A 102 4.96 20.39 -22.77
CA MET A 102 5.20 19.97 -21.41
C MET A 102 4.08 20.40 -20.46
N HIS A 103 3.60 21.64 -20.55
CA HIS A 103 2.46 22.11 -19.76
C HIS A 103 1.16 21.36 -20.06
N GLU A 104 0.90 21.03 -21.33
CA GLU A 104 -0.28 20.28 -21.73
C GLU A 104 -0.27 18.85 -21.18
N ILE A 105 0.85 18.15 -21.32
CA ILE A 105 1.02 16.77 -20.84
C ILE A 105 0.95 16.74 -19.30
N THR A 106 1.62 17.67 -18.62
CA THR A 106 1.60 17.77 -17.15
C THR A 106 0.18 17.97 -16.63
N ARG A 107 -0.59 18.87 -17.25
CA ARG A 107 -1.98 19.10 -16.87
C ARG A 107 -2.83 17.85 -17.09
N HIS A 108 -2.68 17.20 -18.24
CA HIS A 108 -3.42 15.98 -18.56
C HIS A 108 -3.11 14.86 -17.57
N ALA A 109 -1.83 14.64 -17.24
CA ALA A 109 -1.43 13.65 -16.23
C ALA A 109 -2.02 13.96 -14.85
N ALA A 110 -2.01 15.24 -14.45
CA ALA A 110 -2.62 15.69 -13.19
C ALA A 110 -4.15 15.47 -13.16
N GLU A 111 -4.85 15.68 -14.28
CA GLU A 111 -6.27 15.41 -14.42
C GLU A 111 -6.60 13.91 -14.32
N LEU A 112 -5.78 13.05 -14.94
CA LEU A 112 -5.95 11.60 -14.87
C LEU A 112 -5.95 11.06 -13.43
N VAL A 113 -5.11 11.64 -12.59
CA VAL A 113 -4.98 11.22 -11.18
C VAL A 113 -5.80 12.09 -10.21
N GLY A 114 -6.48 13.15 -10.70
CA GLY A 114 -7.31 14.05 -9.88
C GLY A 114 -6.50 14.93 -8.93
N ILE A 115 -5.38 15.53 -9.39
CA ILE A 115 -4.52 16.44 -8.61
C ILE A 115 -4.35 17.81 -9.29
N GLN A 116 -5.08 18.10 -10.35
CA GLN A 116 -4.95 19.30 -11.18
C GLN A 116 -5.09 20.63 -10.40
N ASP A 117 -5.83 20.64 -9.31
CA ASP A 117 -6.06 21.84 -8.48
C ASP A 117 -4.89 22.14 -7.52
N HIS A 118 -3.86 21.29 -7.51
CA HIS A 118 -2.72 21.37 -6.60
C HIS A 118 -1.38 21.59 -7.32
N LEU A 119 -1.39 21.90 -8.62
CA LEU A 119 -0.15 22.02 -9.41
C LEU A 119 0.83 23.07 -8.87
N ASP A 120 0.32 24.15 -8.27
CA ASP A 120 1.12 25.23 -7.68
C ASP A 120 1.51 24.99 -6.21
N TYR A 121 1.05 23.87 -5.60
CA TYR A 121 1.35 23.57 -4.20
C TYR A 121 2.75 22.98 -4.07
N ALA A 122 3.38 23.20 -2.92
CA ALA A 122 4.62 22.53 -2.60
C ALA A 122 4.31 21.08 -2.13
N PRO A 123 5.16 20.08 -2.46
CA PRO A 123 4.92 18.68 -2.09
C PRO A 123 4.69 18.43 -0.61
N HIS A 124 5.31 19.25 0.27
CA HIS A 124 5.13 19.10 1.72
C HIS A 124 3.75 19.55 2.24
N GLU A 125 2.98 20.29 1.46
CA GLU A 125 1.61 20.72 1.79
C GLU A 125 0.58 19.64 1.52
N LEU A 126 0.96 18.58 0.80
CA LEU A 126 0.08 17.50 0.37
C LEU A 126 -0.10 16.43 1.44
N SER A 127 -1.29 15.84 1.48
CA SER A 127 -1.54 14.59 2.20
C SER A 127 -0.83 13.40 1.56
N GLY A 128 -0.63 12.30 2.29
CA GLY A 128 0.01 11.10 1.75
C GLY A 128 -0.64 10.53 0.50
N GLY A 129 -1.97 10.54 0.42
CA GLY A 129 -2.69 10.11 -0.78
C GLY A 129 -2.53 11.06 -1.98
N GLN A 130 -2.45 12.39 -1.72
CA GLN A 130 -2.14 13.36 -2.77
C GLN A 130 -0.71 13.20 -3.29
N LYS A 131 0.25 12.96 -2.40
CA LYS A 131 1.64 12.67 -2.76
C LYS A 131 1.76 11.47 -3.69
N GLN A 132 1.04 10.38 -3.40
CA GLN A 132 1.01 9.23 -4.29
C GLN A 132 0.42 9.55 -5.66
N ARG A 133 -0.64 10.37 -5.72
CA ARG A 133 -1.21 10.82 -6.99
C ARG A 133 -0.20 11.63 -7.81
N VAL A 134 0.59 12.49 -7.17
CA VAL A 134 1.66 13.25 -7.84
C VAL A 134 2.73 12.31 -8.37
N SER A 135 3.24 11.37 -7.54
CA SER A 135 4.24 10.39 -7.99
C SER A 135 3.72 9.56 -9.17
N LEU A 136 2.44 9.17 -9.14
CA LEU A 136 1.81 8.44 -10.23
C LEU A 136 1.68 9.30 -11.50
N ALA A 137 1.27 10.59 -11.38
CA ALA A 137 1.24 11.51 -12.51
C ALA A 137 2.62 11.69 -13.15
N GLY A 138 3.67 11.86 -12.34
CA GLY A 138 5.05 11.99 -12.79
C GLY A 138 5.57 10.77 -13.56
N VAL A 139 5.04 9.58 -13.25
CA VAL A 139 5.35 8.35 -13.99
C VAL A 139 4.52 8.23 -15.28
N MET A 140 3.29 8.77 -15.28
CA MET A 140 2.37 8.66 -16.42
C MET A 140 2.74 9.56 -17.60
N VAL A 141 3.48 10.64 -17.39
CA VAL A 141 3.87 11.57 -18.47
C VAL A 141 4.73 10.90 -19.57
N ASP A 142 5.49 9.86 -19.24
CA ASP A 142 6.34 9.12 -20.16
C ASP A 142 5.59 8.04 -20.99
N GLN A 143 4.28 7.89 -20.80
CA GLN A 143 3.45 6.89 -21.50
C GLN A 143 4.04 5.47 -21.42
N VAL A 144 4.54 5.09 -20.26
CA VAL A 144 5.17 3.79 -20.02
C VAL A 144 4.20 2.63 -20.27
N LYS A 145 4.72 1.48 -20.66
CA LYS A 145 3.91 0.27 -20.87
C LYS A 145 3.69 -0.56 -19.62
N ILE A 146 4.56 -0.40 -18.63
CA ILE A 146 4.53 -1.15 -17.38
C ILE A 146 4.55 -0.18 -16.22
N LEU A 147 3.57 -0.28 -15.33
CA LEU A 147 3.51 0.42 -14.06
C LEU A 147 3.88 -0.54 -12.93
N LEU A 148 4.96 -0.24 -12.24
CA LEU A 148 5.46 -1.02 -11.13
C LEU A 148 5.25 -0.26 -9.82
N PHE A 149 4.51 -0.84 -8.90
CA PHE A 149 4.23 -0.29 -7.57
C PHE A 149 4.92 -1.13 -6.50
N ASP A 150 5.83 -0.51 -5.74
CA ASP A 150 6.50 -1.19 -4.62
C ASP A 150 5.90 -0.70 -3.30
N GLU A 151 5.05 -1.52 -2.70
CA GLU A 151 4.30 -1.29 -1.46
C GLU A 151 3.51 0.05 -1.45
N PRO A 152 2.65 0.31 -2.45
CA PRO A 152 1.94 1.59 -2.57
C PRO A 152 0.99 1.90 -1.42
N LEU A 153 0.66 0.93 -0.57
CA LEU A 153 -0.27 1.08 0.54
C LEU A 153 0.40 1.27 1.90
N ALA A 154 1.74 1.23 1.97
CA ALA A 154 2.50 1.13 3.22
C ALA A 154 2.16 2.21 4.26
N ASN A 155 2.03 3.46 3.84
CA ASN A 155 1.81 4.61 4.71
C ASN A 155 0.38 5.17 4.66
N LEU A 156 -0.56 4.41 4.07
CA LEU A 156 -1.94 4.85 3.90
C LEU A 156 -2.89 4.22 4.92
N ASP A 157 -3.86 5.00 5.34
CA ASP A 157 -5.01 4.45 6.03
C ASP A 157 -5.86 3.59 5.07
N PRO A 158 -6.70 2.66 5.59
CA PRO A 158 -7.42 1.71 4.74
C PRO A 158 -8.34 2.36 3.70
N ALA A 159 -8.94 3.52 4.01
CA ALA A 159 -9.83 4.19 3.07
C ALA A 159 -9.04 4.81 1.91
N THR A 160 -7.94 5.50 2.22
CA THR A 160 -7.02 6.05 1.22
C THR A 160 -6.36 4.94 0.40
N GLY A 161 -5.99 3.82 1.05
CA GLY A 161 -5.45 2.65 0.36
C GLY A 161 -6.40 2.08 -0.71
N LYS A 162 -7.68 1.92 -0.38
CA LYS A 162 -8.70 1.49 -1.36
C LYS A 162 -8.84 2.46 -2.53
N GLN A 163 -8.89 3.77 -2.25
CA GLN A 163 -8.93 4.79 -3.31
C GLN A 163 -7.70 4.74 -4.22
N THR A 164 -6.52 4.40 -3.68
CA THR A 164 -5.31 4.24 -4.48
C THR A 164 -5.42 3.03 -5.41
N ILE A 165 -5.93 1.90 -4.93
CA ILE A 165 -6.15 0.72 -5.79
C ILE A 165 -7.23 1.01 -6.85
N GLU A 166 -8.30 1.71 -6.51
CA GLU A 166 -9.31 2.17 -7.47
C GLU A 166 -8.71 3.06 -8.56
N LEU A 167 -7.84 3.99 -8.18
CA LEU A 167 -7.14 4.86 -9.14
C LEU A 167 -6.22 4.07 -10.07
N ILE A 168 -5.46 3.11 -9.54
CA ILE A 168 -4.60 2.22 -10.36
C ILE A 168 -5.45 1.44 -11.37
N ASP A 169 -6.59 0.93 -10.93
CA ASP A 169 -7.56 0.21 -11.76
C ASP A 169 -8.09 1.08 -12.92
N GLU A 170 -8.57 2.29 -12.60
CA GLU A 170 -9.05 3.25 -13.59
C GLU A 170 -7.98 3.67 -14.61
N ILE A 171 -6.74 3.84 -14.17
CA ILE A 171 -5.62 4.20 -15.05
C ILE A 171 -5.34 3.05 -16.00
N GLN A 172 -5.23 1.82 -15.50
CA GLN A 172 -5.00 0.66 -16.33
C GLN A 172 -6.08 0.49 -17.39
N GLU A 173 -7.36 0.63 -17.05
CA GLU A 173 -8.46 0.56 -18.00
C GLU A 173 -8.39 1.64 -19.11
N LYS A 174 -7.88 2.83 -18.78
CA LYS A 174 -7.76 3.95 -19.72
C LYS A 174 -6.53 3.85 -20.62
N THR A 175 -5.46 3.23 -20.14
CA THR A 175 -4.14 3.27 -20.80
C THR A 175 -3.68 1.92 -21.35
N ASP A 176 -4.38 0.83 -21.03
CA ASP A 176 -4.01 -0.55 -21.41
C ASP A 176 -2.58 -0.94 -20.95
N THR A 177 -2.11 -0.34 -19.84
CA THR A 177 -0.80 -0.61 -19.27
C THR A 177 -0.79 -1.91 -18.48
N THR A 178 0.36 -2.58 -18.46
CA THR A 178 0.61 -3.72 -17.57
C THR A 178 0.88 -3.19 -16.15
N VAL A 179 0.22 -3.75 -15.15
CA VAL A 179 0.37 -3.31 -13.76
C VAL A 179 0.98 -4.42 -12.92
N VAL A 180 2.09 -4.11 -12.24
CA VAL A 180 2.74 -5.00 -11.28
C VAL A 180 2.71 -4.33 -9.92
N ILE A 181 2.00 -4.93 -8.97
CA ILE A 181 1.87 -4.42 -7.60
C ILE A 181 2.62 -5.37 -6.67
N ILE A 182 3.58 -4.85 -5.92
CA ILE A 182 4.23 -5.56 -4.82
C ILE A 182 3.53 -5.12 -3.54
N GLU A 183 2.89 -6.05 -2.84
CA GLU A 183 2.15 -5.73 -1.63
C GLU A 183 2.02 -6.96 -0.71
N HIS A 184 1.92 -6.72 0.58
CA HIS A 184 1.65 -7.73 1.59
C HIS A 184 0.21 -7.64 2.15
N ARG A 185 -0.51 -6.55 1.89
CA ARG A 185 -1.90 -6.30 2.29
C ARG A 185 -2.86 -6.80 1.21
N LEU A 186 -2.93 -8.14 1.05
CA LEU A 186 -3.71 -8.77 -0.02
C LEU A 186 -5.18 -8.31 -0.05
N GLU A 187 -5.84 -8.19 1.10
CA GLU A 187 -7.25 -7.80 1.20
C GLU A 187 -7.52 -6.41 0.60
N ASP A 188 -6.57 -5.50 0.74
CA ASP A 188 -6.70 -4.14 0.20
C ASP A 188 -6.48 -4.12 -1.31
N VAL A 189 -5.51 -4.89 -1.83
CA VAL A 189 -5.27 -5.01 -3.29
C VAL A 189 -6.42 -5.75 -3.96
N LEU A 190 -6.90 -6.84 -3.36
CA LEU A 190 -8.03 -7.62 -3.84
C LEU A 190 -9.39 -6.88 -3.70
N TRP A 191 -9.38 -5.61 -3.36
CA TRP A 191 -10.52 -4.70 -3.51
C TRP A 191 -10.91 -4.51 -4.99
N ARG A 192 -9.94 -4.68 -5.90
CA ARG A 192 -10.12 -4.74 -7.35
C ARG A 192 -9.56 -6.06 -7.90
N ASP A 193 -10.00 -6.42 -9.08
CA ASP A 193 -9.57 -7.66 -9.74
C ASP A 193 -8.06 -7.63 -10.02
N VAL A 194 -7.39 -8.73 -9.80
CA VAL A 194 -6.04 -9.00 -10.29
C VAL A 194 -6.06 -10.34 -11.05
N ASP A 195 -5.30 -10.43 -12.13
CA ASP A 195 -5.30 -11.62 -12.97
C ASP A 195 -4.58 -12.78 -12.29
N ARG A 196 -3.46 -12.46 -11.62
CA ARG A 196 -2.62 -13.48 -10.95
C ARG A 196 -1.98 -12.92 -9.68
N ILE A 197 -1.75 -13.83 -8.73
CA ILE A 197 -0.92 -13.58 -7.55
C ILE A 197 0.31 -14.45 -7.66
N ILE A 198 1.48 -13.81 -7.67
CA ILE A 198 2.78 -14.45 -7.60
C ILE A 198 3.21 -14.45 -6.14
N LEU A 199 3.21 -15.62 -5.53
CA LEU A 199 3.65 -15.79 -4.15
C LEU A 199 5.15 -16.08 -4.13
N MET A 200 5.92 -15.21 -3.48
CA MET A 200 7.36 -15.38 -3.29
C MET A 200 7.72 -15.80 -1.87
N GLY A 201 8.75 -16.64 -1.74
CA GLY A 201 9.35 -17.02 -0.47
C GLY A 201 10.80 -17.41 -0.66
N GLU A 202 11.69 -16.97 0.24
CA GLU A 202 13.12 -17.28 0.24
C GLU A 202 13.85 -17.07 -1.10
N GLY A 203 13.41 -16.06 -1.85
CA GLY A 203 13.98 -15.70 -3.15
C GLY A 203 13.49 -16.55 -4.34
N GLN A 204 12.42 -17.31 -4.17
CA GLN A 204 11.83 -18.18 -5.20
C GLN A 204 10.33 -17.87 -5.38
N ILE A 205 9.77 -18.25 -6.52
CA ILE A 205 8.33 -18.26 -6.75
C ILE A 205 7.77 -19.58 -6.18
N LEU A 206 6.90 -19.46 -5.21
CA LEU A 206 6.23 -20.60 -4.56
C LEU A 206 4.91 -20.97 -5.25
N ALA A 207 4.25 -19.97 -5.82
CA ALA A 207 3.02 -20.13 -6.59
C ALA A 207 2.84 -18.96 -7.56
N ASP A 208 2.21 -19.22 -8.69
CA ASP A 208 1.73 -18.26 -9.68
C ASP A 208 0.33 -18.72 -10.06
N LEU A 209 -0.69 -18.11 -9.47
CA LEU A 209 -2.06 -18.60 -9.52
C LEU A 209 -3.07 -17.46 -9.61
N HIS A 210 -4.23 -17.74 -10.23
CA HIS A 210 -5.41 -16.89 -10.09
C HIS A 210 -5.79 -16.73 -8.61
N PRO A 211 -6.26 -15.56 -8.16
CA PRO A 211 -6.59 -15.30 -6.75
C PRO A 211 -7.47 -16.37 -6.10
N ASP A 212 -8.55 -16.78 -6.75
CA ASP A 212 -9.44 -17.81 -6.22
C ASP A 212 -8.74 -19.14 -5.94
N LYS A 213 -7.81 -19.53 -6.80
CA LYS A 213 -7.03 -20.76 -6.62
C LYS A 213 -6.05 -20.65 -5.47
N LEU A 214 -5.33 -19.53 -5.37
CA LEU A 214 -4.36 -19.30 -4.30
C LEU A 214 -5.04 -19.25 -2.93
N LEU A 215 -6.12 -18.50 -2.81
CA LEU A 215 -6.87 -18.30 -1.56
C LEU A 215 -7.56 -19.59 -1.06
N ALA A 216 -7.83 -20.53 -1.97
CA ALA A 216 -8.31 -21.86 -1.60
C ALA A 216 -7.23 -22.76 -1.00
N THR A 217 -5.95 -22.39 -1.11
CA THR A 217 -4.83 -23.15 -0.53
C THR A 217 -4.50 -22.70 0.90
N SER A 218 -3.56 -23.38 1.55
CA SER A 218 -2.94 -22.96 2.82
C SER A 218 -1.58 -22.28 2.62
N LEU A 219 -1.23 -21.90 1.37
CA LEU A 219 0.09 -21.36 1.06
C LEU A 219 0.36 -20.03 1.75
N LEU A 220 -0.64 -19.15 1.87
CA LEU A 220 -0.49 -17.86 2.55
C LEU A 220 -0.14 -18.07 4.02
N GLU A 221 -0.93 -18.87 4.74
CA GLU A 221 -0.70 -19.17 6.16
C GLU A 221 0.67 -19.81 6.40
N LYS A 222 1.03 -20.81 5.58
CA LYS A 222 2.34 -21.49 5.69
C LYS A 222 3.53 -20.58 5.50
N ASN A 223 3.35 -19.49 4.76
CA ASN A 223 4.40 -18.49 4.50
C ASN A 223 4.24 -17.21 5.35
N GLY A 224 3.41 -17.24 6.40
CA GLY A 224 3.23 -16.12 7.31
C GLY A 224 2.56 -14.89 6.69
N ILE A 225 1.82 -15.07 5.60
CA ILE A 225 1.08 -14.01 4.93
C ILE A 225 -0.37 -14.07 5.39
N ARG A 226 -0.88 -12.92 5.78
CA ARG A 226 -2.27 -12.79 6.21
C ARG A 226 -3.20 -12.93 5.01
N GLU A 227 -4.11 -13.88 5.09
CA GLU A 227 -5.24 -13.97 4.16
C GLU A 227 -6.31 -12.92 4.49
N PRO A 228 -7.22 -12.60 3.57
CA PRO A 228 -8.38 -11.74 3.85
C PRO A 228 -9.17 -12.20 5.07
N LEU A 229 -9.59 -11.25 5.91
CA LEU A 229 -10.22 -11.56 7.22
C LEU A 229 -11.47 -12.38 7.11
N TYR A 230 -12.28 -12.17 6.07
CA TYR A 230 -13.50 -12.95 5.84
C TYR A 230 -13.20 -14.44 5.61
N LEU A 231 -12.09 -14.76 4.91
CA LEU A 231 -11.67 -16.16 4.70
C LEU A 231 -11.18 -16.79 6.00
N THR A 232 -10.42 -16.06 6.81
CA THR A 232 -10.01 -16.49 8.15
C THR A 232 -11.25 -16.81 9.01
N ALA A 233 -12.26 -15.95 8.99
CA ALA A 233 -13.52 -16.19 9.72
C ALA A 233 -14.27 -17.44 9.20
N MET A 234 -14.31 -17.63 7.89
CA MET A 234 -14.90 -18.81 7.27
C MET A 234 -14.18 -20.09 7.69
N ARG A 235 -12.83 -20.10 7.67
CA ARG A 235 -12.02 -21.24 8.12
C ARG A 235 -12.25 -21.57 9.60
N TYR A 236 -12.30 -20.56 10.47
CA TYR A 236 -12.63 -20.77 11.89
C TYR A 236 -14.04 -21.34 12.10
N ALA A 237 -14.98 -21.03 11.23
CA ALA A 237 -16.31 -21.60 11.24
C ALA A 237 -16.36 -23.03 10.65
N GLY A 238 -15.25 -23.56 10.14
CA GLY A 238 -15.18 -24.88 9.51
C GLY A 238 -15.74 -24.91 8.09
N VAL A 239 -15.76 -23.75 7.40
CA VAL A 239 -16.12 -23.68 5.97
C VAL A 239 -14.88 -24.04 5.16
N GLU A 240 -15.05 -24.91 4.19
CA GLU A 240 -14.02 -25.25 3.21
C GLU A 240 -13.98 -24.20 2.11
N ILE A 241 -12.80 -23.60 1.88
CA ILE A 241 -12.59 -22.60 0.84
C ILE A 241 -12.17 -23.31 -0.43
N LEU A 242 -13.03 -23.26 -1.44
CA LEU A 242 -12.82 -23.87 -2.76
C LEU A 242 -12.76 -22.79 -3.84
N PRO A 243 -12.01 -22.97 -4.93
CA PRO A 243 -11.92 -21.98 -6.02
C PRO A 243 -13.29 -21.65 -6.64
N GLU A 244 -14.19 -22.63 -6.71
CA GLU A 244 -15.54 -22.49 -7.29
C GLU A 244 -16.43 -21.56 -6.45
N LYS A 245 -16.08 -21.34 -5.19
CA LYS A 245 -16.73 -20.37 -4.29
C LYS A 245 -16.28 -18.93 -4.50
N LYS A 246 -15.37 -18.68 -5.44
CA LYS A 246 -14.86 -17.35 -5.81
C LYS A 246 -14.39 -16.54 -4.59
N PRO A 247 -13.41 -17.04 -3.84
CA PRO A 247 -12.94 -16.40 -2.62
C PRO A 247 -12.13 -15.12 -2.80
N ALA A 248 -11.88 -14.65 -4.02
CA ALA A 248 -11.06 -13.46 -4.28
C ALA A 248 -11.66 -12.19 -3.67
N HIS A 249 -12.99 -12.05 -3.71
CA HIS A 249 -13.68 -10.88 -3.16
C HIS A 249 -14.79 -11.31 -2.21
N VAL A 250 -14.96 -10.56 -1.13
CA VAL A 250 -16.00 -10.83 -0.13
C VAL A 250 -17.42 -10.83 -0.74
N ASP A 251 -17.66 -9.96 -1.71
CA ASP A 251 -18.97 -9.82 -2.37
C ASP A 251 -19.24 -10.90 -3.43
N SER A 252 -18.20 -11.56 -3.94
CA SER A 252 -18.32 -12.63 -4.94
C SER A 252 -18.38 -14.02 -4.33
N VAL A 253 -18.15 -14.17 -3.01
CA VAL A 253 -18.14 -15.48 -2.35
C VAL A 253 -19.50 -16.18 -2.51
N VAL A 254 -19.48 -17.36 -3.10
CA VAL A 254 -20.67 -18.21 -3.26
C VAL A 254 -20.90 -18.97 -1.97
N TRP A 255 -22.01 -18.66 -1.30
CA TRP A 255 -22.44 -19.28 -0.05
C TRP A 255 -23.52 -20.33 -0.30
N ASP A 256 -23.32 -21.54 0.17
CA ASP A 256 -24.40 -22.50 0.35
C ASP A 256 -25.04 -22.38 1.74
N GLU A 257 -26.21 -23.06 1.95
CA GLU A 257 -26.88 -23.01 3.24
C GLU A 257 -26.08 -23.68 4.37
N ALA A 258 -25.27 -24.68 4.05
CA ALA A 258 -24.43 -25.37 5.04
C ALA A 258 -23.31 -24.45 5.51
N ASP A 259 -22.68 -23.71 4.60
CA ASP A 259 -21.63 -22.72 4.94
C ASP A 259 -22.20 -21.59 5.82
N ARG A 260 -23.35 -21.05 5.45
CA ARG A 260 -24.05 -20.04 6.26
C ARG A 260 -24.39 -20.57 7.66
N ALA A 261 -24.90 -21.78 7.74
CA ALA A 261 -25.22 -22.42 9.04
C ALA A 261 -23.96 -22.59 9.90
N LYS A 262 -22.80 -22.98 9.32
CA LYS A 262 -21.52 -23.11 10.03
C LYS A 262 -21.06 -21.76 10.60
N VAL A 263 -21.06 -20.71 9.80
CA VAL A 263 -20.64 -19.37 10.24
C VAL A 263 -21.57 -18.82 11.32
N VAL A 264 -22.89 -18.93 11.15
CA VAL A 264 -23.88 -18.49 12.16
C VAL A 264 -23.70 -19.26 13.46
N ASN A 265 -23.50 -20.57 13.38
CA ASN A 265 -23.28 -21.40 14.55
C ASN A 265 -22.00 -21.03 15.30
N TRP A 266 -20.88 -20.88 14.57
CA TRP A 266 -19.61 -20.43 15.13
C TRP A 266 -19.75 -19.06 15.82
N PHE A 267 -20.39 -18.08 15.15
CA PHE A 267 -20.60 -16.75 15.71
C PHE A 267 -21.41 -16.76 17.00
N ARG A 268 -22.47 -17.59 17.08
CA ARG A 268 -23.35 -17.70 18.27
C ARG A 268 -22.65 -18.38 19.45
N HIS A 269 -21.74 -19.31 19.18
CA HIS A 269 -21.08 -20.10 20.23
C HIS A 269 -19.67 -19.56 20.57
N ARG A 270 -19.27 -18.42 20.00
CA ARG A 270 -18.03 -17.77 20.39
C ARG A 270 -18.06 -17.38 21.87
N PRO A 271 -16.94 -17.47 22.62
CA PRO A 271 -16.87 -16.98 23.99
C PRO A 271 -17.33 -15.52 24.03
N ALA A 272 -18.12 -15.16 25.03
CA ALA A 272 -18.44 -13.76 25.28
C ALA A 272 -17.12 -12.99 25.50
N ALA A 273 -17.01 -11.80 24.90
CA ALA A 273 -15.89 -10.92 25.20
C ALA A 273 -15.82 -10.75 26.72
N GLN A 274 -14.65 -10.99 27.30
CA GLN A 274 -14.46 -10.72 28.73
C GLN A 274 -14.76 -9.24 28.94
N ALA A 275 -15.69 -8.95 29.86
CA ALA A 275 -15.91 -7.58 30.27
C ALA A 275 -14.59 -7.02 30.80
N PHE A 276 -14.17 -5.87 30.30
CA PHE A 276 -13.00 -5.20 30.80
C PHE A 276 -13.22 -4.94 32.30
N SER A 277 -12.39 -5.54 33.15
CA SER A 277 -12.34 -5.14 34.54
C SER A 277 -11.86 -3.67 34.57
N GLN A 278 -12.49 -2.83 35.37
CA GLN A 278 -11.95 -1.50 35.61
C GLN A 278 -10.63 -1.69 36.39
N ASN A 279 -9.53 -1.74 35.67
CA ASN A 279 -8.20 -1.82 36.25
C ASN A 279 -7.82 -0.45 36.86
N GLU A 280 -6.94 -0.48 37.86
CA GLU A 280 -6.37 0.75 38.41
C GLU A 280 -5.83 1.65 37.27
N PRO A 281 -6.21 2.94 37.23
CA PRO A 281 -5.75 3.84 36.16
C PRO A 281 -4.23 3.92 36.15
N LEU A 282 -3.63 3.66 34.99
CA LEU A 282 -2.20 3.80 34.74
C LEU A 282 -1.89 5.11 34.03
N LEU A 283 -2.67 5.45 33.04
CA LEU A 283 -2.59 6.70 32.27
C LEU A 283 -3.97 7.34 32.23
N GLU A 284 -4.05 8.59 32.65
CA GLU A 284 -5.24 9.41 32.54
C GLU A 284 -4.91 10.65 31.71
N VAL A 285 -5.69 10.89 30.67
CA VAL A 285 -5.63 12.07 29.82
C VAL A 285 -6.95 12.81 29.99
N LYS A 286 -6.90 14.10 30.36
CA LYS A 286 -8.08 14.90 30.67
C LYS A 286 -8.09 16.19 29.84
N ASN A 287 -9.11 16.34 29.00
CA ASN A 287 -9.38 17.53 28.18
C ASN A 287 -8.15 18.02 27.40
N LEU A 288 -7.35 17.08 26.88
CA LEU A 288 -6.10 17.37 26.21
C LEU A 288 -6.35 18.09 24.88
N THR A 289 -5.76 19.27 24.75
CA THR A 289 -5.82 20.08 23.53
C THR A 289 -4.40 20.49 23.14
N PHE A 290 -4.08 20.35 21.84
CA PHE A 290 -2.77 20.69 21.30
C PHE A 290 -2.84 21.06 19.83
N GLY A 291 -2.00 22.01 19.39
CA GLY A 291 -1.79 22.33 17.99
C GLY A 291 -0.37 22.83 17.75
N TYR A 292 0.25 22.37 16.65
CA TYR A 292 1.56 22.88 16.22
C TYR A 292 1.51 24.36 15.84
N GLU A 293 0.33 24.81 15.39
CA GLU A 293 0.06 26.21 15.09
C GLU A 293 -1.06 26.75 15.99
N LYS A 294 -0.95 28.02 16.39
CA LYS A 294 -1.94 28.66 17.29
C LYS A 294 -3.38 28.65 16.76
N LYS A 295 -3.53 28.68 15.43
CA LYS A 295 -4.85 28.76 14.77
C LYS A 295 -5.46 27.38 14.48
N GLN A 296 -4.66 26.33 14.41
CA GLN A 296 -5.14 24.99 14.04
C GLN A 296 -4.81 23.97 15.14
N LYS A 297 -5.86 23.45 15.76
CA LYS A 297 -5.71 22.42 16.79
C LYS A 297 -5.69 21.02 16.15
N THR A 298 -4.64 20.28 16.44
CA THR A 298 -4.47 18.88 15.99
C THR A 298 -5.25 17.92 16.88
N LEU A 299 -5.29 18.21 18.19
CA LEU A 299 -6.09 17.49 19.18
C LEU A 299 -7.00 18.47 19.91
N GLN A 300 -8.24 18.08 20.13
CA GLN A 300 -9.24 18.92 20.82
C GLN A 300 -9.99 18.09 21.85
N ASP A 301 -9.88 18.50 23.10
CA ASP A 301 -10.64 17.96 24.25
C ASP A 301 -10.59 16.41 24.34
N VAL A 302 -9.41 15.83 24.15
CA VAL A 302 -9.23 14.38 24.22
C VAL A 302 -9.20 13.93 25.67
N THR A 303 -10.11 13.03 26.03
CA THR A 303 -10.18 12.43 27.37
C THR A 303 -10.16 10.91 27.23
N LEU A 304 -9.25 10.26 27.96
CA LEU A 304 -9.00 8.83 27.87
C LEU A 304 -8.37 8.32 29.17
N THR A 305 -8.78 7.15 29.60
CA THR A 305 -8.13 6.44 30.72
C THR A 305 -7.69 5.07 30.24
N ILE A 306 -6.45 4.68 30.55
CA ILE A 306 -5.89 3.36 30.31
C ILE A 306 -5.54 2.72 31.65
N GLY A 307 -6.11 1.55 31.90
CA GLY A 307 -5.88 0.77 33.11
C GLY A 307 -4.58 -0.03 33.05
N LYS A 308 -4.09 -0.43 34.19
CA LYS A 308 -2.90 -1.28 34.31
C LYS A 308 -3.11 -2.63 33.62
N GLY A 309 -2.20 -2.99 32.72
CA GLY A 309 -2.29 -4.24 31.95
C GLY A 309 -3.29 -4.21 30.79
N GLU A 310 -3.89 -3.07 30.49
CA GLU A 310 -4.75 -2.90 29.32
C GLU A 310 -3.95 -2.80 28.03
N MET A 311 -4.51 -3.35 26.94
CA MET A 311 -4.04 -3.16 25.58
C MET A 311 -5.03 -2.26 24.83
N VAL A 312 -4.60 -1.07 24.45
CA VAL A 312 -5.44 -0.07 23.78
C VAL A 312 -4.90 0.20 22.37
N SER A 313 -5.77 0.15 21.38
CA SER A 313 -5.44 0.51 20.00
C SER A 313 -6.03 1.88 19.65
N ILE A 314 -5.18 2.80 19.18
CA ILE A 314 -5.58 4.12 18.68
C ILE A 314 -5.71 4.04 17.17
N VAL A 315 -6.91 4.19 16.66
CA VAL A 315 -7.22 4.12 15.23
C VAL A 315 -7.76 5.44 14.70
N GLY A 316 -7.61 5.67 13.41
CA GLY A 316 -8.10 6.90 12.76
C GLY A 316 -7.40 7.17 11.44
N LYS A 317 -7.92 8.11 10.65
CA LYS A 317 -7.36 8.57 9.38
C LYS A 317 -5.92 9.09 9.54
N ASN A 318 -5.17 9.16 8.44
CA ASN A 318 -3.93 9.91 8.42
C ASN A 318 -4.22 11.39 8.73
N GLY A 319 -3.35 12.03 9.51
CA GLY A 319 -3.57 13.40 9.98
C GLY A 319 -4.53 13.55 11.18
N ALA A 320 -5.17 12.48 11.67
CA ALA A 320 -6.12 12.55 12.81
C ALA A 320 -5.47 12.81 14.19
N GLY A 321 -4.16 13.05 14.26
CA GLY A 321 -3.46 13.37 15.50
C GLY A 321 -2.93 12.18 16.29
N LYS A 322 -2.97 10.93 15.77
CA LYS A 322 -2.51 9.73 16.50
C LYS A 322 -1.05 9.84 16.97
N SER A 323 -0.15 10.20 16.07
CA SER A 323 1.28 10.39 16.38
C SER A 323 1.51 11.58 17.31
N THR A 324 0.71 12.64 17.17
CA THR A 324 0.75 13.80 18.04
C THR A 324 0.34 13.42 19.47
N PHE A 325 -0.73 12.61 19.61
CA PHE A 325 -1.15 12.08 20.90
C PHE A 325 -0.03 11.24 21.55
N SER A 326 0.62 10.34 20.79
CA SER A 326 1.75 9.56 21.31
C SER A 326 2.91 10.45 21.76
N LYS A 327 3.26 11.50 21.01
CA LYS A 327 4.33 12.45 21.39
C LYS A 327 4.01 13.19 22.69
N LEU A 328 2.75 13.60 22.88
CA LEU A 328 2.31 14.26 24.12
C LEU A 328 2.38 13.31 25.32
N VAL A 329 1.88 12.08 25.17
CA VAL A 329 1.94 11.06 26.23
C VAL A 329 3.38 10.69 26.59
N CYS A 330 4.30 10.71 25.62
CA CYS A 330 5.72 10.45 25.85
C CYS A 330 6.50 11.69 26.34
N GLY A 331 5.87 12.87 26.46
CA GLY A 331 6.53 14.10 26.90
C GLY A 331 7.44 14.75 25.84
N PHE A 332 7.34 14.37 24.56
CA PHE A 332 8.07 15.05 23.48
C PHE A 332 7.45 16.40 23.10
N GLU A 333 6.18 16.60 23.42
CA GLU A 333 5.45 17.84 23.19
C GLU A 333 4.72 18.22 24.49
N THR A 334 4.45 19.52 24.66
CA THR A 334 3.70 20.03 25.82
C THR A 334 2.31 20.43 25.38
N PRO A 335 1.23 20.00 26.04
CA PRO A 335 -0.13 20.35 25.65
C PRO A 335 -0.42 21.84 25.81
N ASP A 336 -1.30 22.39 24.96
CA ASP A 336 -1.81 23.77 25.15
C ASP A 336 -2.71 23.87 26.37
N SER A 337 -3.49 22.81 26.64
CA SER A 337 -4.35 22.67 27.81
C SER A 337 -4.72 21.22 28.07
N GLY A 338 -5.19 20.93 29.26
CA GLY A 338 -5.50 19.59 29.76
C GLY A 338 -4.36 19.01 30.59
N GLU A 339 -4.54 17.78 31.03
CA GLU A 339 -3.61 17.08 31.94
C GLU A 339 -3.31 15.68 31.39
N ILE A 340 -2.08 15.23 31.59
CA ILE A 340 -1.65 13.84 31.33
C ILE A 340 -1.06 13.32 32.65
N LEU A 341 -1.74 12.39 33.28
CA LEU A 341 -1.32 11.80 34.56
C LEU A 341 -0.84 10.37 34.34
N PHE A 342 0.39 10.08 34.69
CA PHE A 342 0.92 8.72 34.75
C PHE A 342 1.01 8.26 36.21
N GLN A 343 0.26 7.21 36.58
CA GLN A 343 0.12 6.74 37.98
C GLN A 343 -0.29 7.88 38.93
N GLY A 344 -1.22 8.73 38.50
CA GLY A 344 -1.71 9.87 39.29
C GLY A 344 -0.73 11.05 39.43
N LYS A 345 0.39 11.04 38.67
CA LYS A 345 1.39 12.14 38.67
C LYS A 345 1.41 12.77 37.27
N ASP A 346 1.46 14.10 37.26
CA ASP A 346 1.63 14.90 36.04
C ASP A 346 3.08 14.78 35.50
#